data_c189977f0a1cbce444d7c0b91d7cb9c8
#
_entry.id   c189977f0a1cbce444d7c0b91d7cb9c8
#
_cell.length_a   1.000
_cell.length_b   1.000
_cell.length_c   1.000
_cell.angle_alpha   90.00
_cell.angle_beta   90.00
_cell.angle_gamma   90.00
#
_symmetry.space_group_name_H-M   'P 1'
#
loop_
_entity.id
_entity.type
_entity.pdbx_description
1 polymer ?
#
loop_
_entity_poly.entity_id
_entity_poly.type
_entity_poly.pdbx_seq_one_letter_code
_entity_poly.pdbx_strand_id
1 'polypeptide(L)'
;AAGWFGLFNGKDLSGWMTFDPGAWSVVGSGELSGRGPRSYLFSPGSYRNFILQAETRLNAKGDSGIVLRAALETGAPKGYEVQLCNTGDDAQKTGSLYNFQKVTESAIADDQWSKQTVAVIGNRILIQVNGKLLVDYPDKESTYTEGYIAFQQHDQASQVNFKNVRIKPLPDDIAAALTGLEKVFPALAEKKKPAAPSKPN
;
A
#
# COMPACT_ATOMS: atom_id res chain seq x y z
N ALA A 1 10.78 15.45 6.88
CA ALA A 1 11.58 14.82 5.83
C ALA A 1 11.20 15.45 4.49
N ALA A 2 12.19 15.89 3.71
CA ALA A 2 11.94 16.62 2.46
C ALA A 2 11.11 15.79 1.48
N GLY A 3 10.05 16.40 0.91
CA GLY A 3 9.18 15.84 -0.11
C GLY A 3 8.08 14.90 0.36
N TRP A 4 7.91 14.67 1.66
CA TRP A 4 6.78 13.92 2.20
C TRP A 4 5.63 14.84 2.60
N PHE A 5 4.39 14.47 2.24
CA PHE A 5 3.18 15.16 2.73
C PHE A 5 2.28 14.18 3.46
N GLY A 6 1.56 14.67 4.47
CA GLY A 6 0.42 13.94 5.04
C GLY A 6 -0.69 13.84 3.99
N LEU A 7 -1.09 12.63 3.64
CA LEU A 7 -2.18 12.40 2.71
C LEU A 7 -3.54 12.44 3.43
N PHE A 8 -3.56 12.00 4.69
CA PHE A 8 -4.71 12.07 5.58
C PHE A 8 -4.40 13.05 6.73
N ASN A 9 -5.34 13.96 7.01
CA ASN A 9 -5.16 15.03 7.99
C ASN A 9 -5.41 14.62 9.45
N GLY A 10 -5.95 13.40 9.69
CA GLY A 10 -6.29 12.88 11.01
C GLY A 10 -7.51 13.51 11.66
N LYS A 11 -8.31 14.30 10.93
CA LYS A 11 -9.46 15.05 11.48
C LYS A 11 -10.77 14.70 10.78
N ASP A 12 -10.74 14.70 9.45
CA ASP A 12 -11.92 14.50 8.62
C ASP A 12 -11.54 13.93 7.24
N LEU A 13 -12.53 13.68 6.40
CA LEU A 13 -12.39 13.15 5.05
C LEU A 13 -12.33 14.26 3.99
N SER A 14 -12.02 15.49 4.35
CA SER A 14 -11.94 16.61 3.41
C SER A 14 -10.98 16.31 2.26
N GLY A 15 -11.49 16.43 1.03
CA GLY A 15 -10.76 16.14 -0.21
C GLY A 15 -10.72 14.66 -0.61
N TRP A 16 -11.05 13.72 0.29
CA TRP A 16 -11.22 12.32 -0.07
C TRP A 16 -12.56 12.08 -0.76
N MET A 17 -12.62 11.10 -1.64
CA MET A 17 -13.80 10.80 -2.46
C MET A 17 -14.22 9.35 -2.25
N THR A 18 -15.53 9.12 -2.19
CA THR A 18 -16.11 7.77 -2.20
C THR A 18 -17.43 7.78 -2.95
N PHE A 19 -17.76 6.69 -3.62
CA PHE A 19 -19.04 6.49 -4.28
C PHE A 19 -20.05 5.81 -3.33
N ASP A 20 -19.58 5.21 -2.24
CA ASP A 20 -20.37 4.44 -1.27
C ASP A 20 -20.20 5.08 0.12
N PRO A 21 -20.92 6.18 0.41
CA PRO A 21 -20.82 6.87 1.70
C PRO A 21 -21.35 5.98 2.86
N GLY A 22 -20.79 6.17 4.04
CA GLY A 22 -21.23 5.48 5.26
C GLY A 22 -20.33 4.34 5.72
N ALA A 23 -19.39 3.87 4.87
CA ALA A 23 -18.38 2.88 5.28
C ALA A 23 -17.15 3.51 5.97
N TRP A 24 -16.93 4.81 5.79
CA TRP A 24 -15.71 5.50 6.23
C TRP A 24 -16.00 6.57 7.29
N SER A 25 -15.17 6.59 8.31
CA SER A 25 -15.24 7.57 9.40
C SER A 25 -13.86 7.85 9.98
N VAL A 26 -13.74 8.96 10.70
CA VAL A 26 -12.56 9.23 11.52
C VAL A 26 -12.91 8.89 12.96
N VAL A 27 -12.09 8.04 13.59
CA VAL A 27 -12.33 7.54 14.95
C VAL A 27 -11.14 7.84 15.87
N GLY A 28 -11.40 7.88 17.19
CA GLY A 28 -10.36 8.04 18.20
C GLY A 28 -9.52 9.29 18.00
N SER A 29 -8.20 9.13 18.05
CA SER A 29 -7.20 10.19 17.93
C SER A 29 -6.76 10.46 16.48
N GLY A 30 -7.65 10.30 15.50
CA GLY A 30 -7.34 10.58 14.09
C GLY A 30 -7.00 9.34 13.28
N GLU A 31 -7.66 8.23 13.57
CA GLU A 31 -7.61 7.04 12.74
C GLU A 31 -8.73 7.08 11.69
N LEU A 32 -8.40 6.84 10.43
CA LEU A 32 -9.36 6.57 9.38
C LEU A 32 -9.85 5.12 9.55
N SER A 33 -11.15 4.92 9.65
CA SER A 33 -11.78 3.60 9.84
C SER A 33 -12.72 3.27 8.68
N GLY A 34 -12.51 2.10 8.09
CA GLY A 34 -13.44 1.45 7.18
C GLY A 34 -14.21 0.35 7.91
N ARG A 35 -15.54 0.41 7.86
CA ARG A 35 -16.45 -0.56 8.47
C ARG A 35 -17.78 -0.57 7.74
N GLY A 36 -18.37 -1.73 7.52
CA GLY A 36 -19.68 -1.85 6.88
C GLY A 36 -19.57 -2.46 5.48
N PRO A 37 -20.44 -2.09 4.54
CA PRO A 37 -20.45 -2.67 3.21
C PRO A 37 -19.15 -2.35 2.43
N ARG A 38 -18.96 -3.07 1.34
CA ARG A 38 -17.84 -2.82 0.42
C ARG A 38 -17.85 -1.36 -0.05
N SER A 39 -16.69 -0.73 0.05
CA SER A 39 -16.49 0.66 -0.35
C SER A 39 -15.02 0.94 -0.63
N TYR A 40 -14.76 1.97 -1.43
CA TYR A 40 -13.42 2.48 -1.68
C TYR A 40 -13.34 3.96 -1.37
N LEU A 41 -12.28 4.37 -0.68
CA LEU A 41 -12.00 5.76 -0.35
C LEU A 41 -10.76 6.22 -1.11
N PHE A 42 -10.95 7.16 -2.03
CA PHE A 42 -9.92 7.65 -2.95
C PHE A 42 -9.25 8.92 -2.42
N SER A 43 -7.95 9.02 -2.61
CA SER A 43 -7.13 10.18 -2.25
C SER A 43 -7.55 11.46 -2.99
N PRO A 44 -7.21 12.64 -2.45
CA PRO A 44 -7.53 13.92 -3.10
C PRO A 44 -6.88 14.14 -4.49
N GLY A 45 -5.80 13.42 -4.78
CA GLY A 45 -5.07 13.55 -6.03
C GLY A 45 -4.63 12.21 -6.61
N SER A 46 -4.24 12.23 -7.90
CA SER A 46 -3.65 11.10 -8.61
C SER A 46 -2.12 11.19 -8.63
N TYR A 47 -1.45 10.06 -8.79
CA TYR A 47 0.00 9.93 -8.72
C TYR A 47 0.52 8.95 -9.76
N ARG A 48 1.66 9.27 -10.35
CA ARG A 48 2.39 8.42 -11.31
C ARG A 48 3.50 7.64 -10.61
N ASN A 49 4.51 8.37 -10.12
CA ASN A 49 5.63 7.80 -9.36
C ASN A 49 5.58 8.33 -7.93
N PHE A 50 5.65 7.44 -6.95
CA PHE A 50 5.54 7.84 -5.55
C PHE A 50 6.05 6.77 -4.59
N ILE A 51 6.28 7.20 -3.35
CA ILE A 51 6.38 6.31 -2.20
C ILE A 51 5.22 6.63 -1.26
N LEU A 52 4.46 5.63 -0.86
CA LEU A 52 3.38 5.71 0.11
C LEU A 52 3.79 5.02 1.40
N GLN A 53 3.46 5.62 2.52
CA GLN A 53 3.52 4.96 3.83
C GLN A 53 2.18 5.12 4.53
N ALA A 54 1.70 4.03 5.11
CA ALA A 54 0.53 4.00 5.96
C ALA A 54 0.73 2.98 7.08
N GLU A 55 0.23 3.26 8.26
CA GLU A 55 0.03 2.24 9.28
C GLU A 55 -1.38 1.69 9.13
N THR A 56 -1.50 0.36 9.14
CA THR A 56 -2.76 -0.36 8.95
C THR A 56 -3.01 -1.32 10.10
N ARG A 57 -4.28 -1.47 10.48
CA ARG A 57 -4.75 -2.45 11.46
C ARG A 57 -6.00 -3.11 10.92
N LEU A 58 -6.03 -4.43 10.91
CA LEU A 58 -7.12 -5.23 10.36
C LEU A 58 -7.57 -6.25 11.40
N ASN A 59 -8.88 -6.41 11.57
CA ASN A 59 -9.46 -7.39 12.49
C ASN A 59 -9.23 -8.84 12.04
N ALA A 60 -9.48 -9.77 12.95
CA ALA A 60 -9.40 -11.20 12.67
C ALA A 60 -10.30 -11.59 11.49
N LYS A 61 -9.76 -12.39 10.58
CA LYS A 61 -10.39 -12.84 9.32
C LYS A 61 -10.82 -11.70 8.38
N GLY A 62 -10.43 -10.46 8.68
CA GLY A 62 -10.73 -9.32 7.82
C GLY A 62 -9.96 -9.37 6.50
N ASP A 63 -10.49 -8.67 5.53
CA ASP A 63 -9.93 -8.45 4.21
C ASP A 63 -9.99 -6.97 3.85
N SER A 64 -8.95 -6.45 3.26
CA SER A 64 -8.83 -5.06 2.84
C SER A 64 -7.66 -4.90 1.86
N GLY A 65 -7.46 -3.69 1.36
CA GLY A 65 -6.37 -3.40 0.44
C GLY A 65 -6.06 -1.92 0.30
N ILE A 66 -4.88 -1.63 -0.25
CA ILE A 66 -4.49 -0.31 -0.71
C ILE A 66 -4.30 -0.41 -2.22
N VAL A 67 -5.18 0.22 -2.99
CA VAL A 67 -5.08 0.21 -4.46
C VAL A 67 -4.26 1.42 -4.90
N LEU A 68 -3.20 1.14 -5.64
CA LEU A 68 -2.23 2.13 -6.16
C LEU A 68 -2.54 2.38 -7.63
N ARG A 69 -2.42 3.64 -8.07
CA ARG A 69 -2.82 4.06 -9.42
C ARG A 69 -4.25 3.61 -9.75
N ALA A 70 -5.14 3.76 -8.76
CA ALA A 70 -6.53 3.37 -8.87
C ALA A 70 -7.28 4.25 -9.88
N ALA A 71 -8.06 3.62 -10.75
CA ALA A 71 -9.05 4.34 -11.55
C ALA A 71 -10.14 4.91 -10.63
N LEU A 72 -10.57 6.14 -10.86
CA LEU A 72 -11.68 6.74 -10.11
C LEU A 72 -13.00 6.24 -10.71
N GLU A 73 -13.50 5.14 -10.20
CA GLU A 73 -14.69 4.47 -10.70
C GLU A 73 -15.49 3.81 -9.57
N THR A 74 -16.74 3.47 -9.83
CA THR A 74 -17.60 2.74 -8.90
C THR A 74 -17.23 1.26 -8.85
N GLY A 75 -17.48 0.61 -7.72
CA GLY A 75 -17.13 -0.79 -7.50
C GLY A 75 -15.63 -0.97 -7.23
N ALA A 76 -15.07 -2.13 -7.58
CA ALA A 76 -13.66 -2.42 -7.38
C ALA A 76 -12.81 -1.69 -8.44
N PRO A 77 -12.01 -0.69 -8.06
CA PRO A 77 -11.25 0.09 -9.02
C PRO A 77 -10.11 -0.73 -9.62
N LYS A 78 -9.85 -0.54 -10.91
CA LYS A 78 -8.65 -1.05 -11.55
C LYS A 78 -7.42 -0.34 -10.97
N GLY A 79 -6.37 -1.11 -10.67
CA GLY A 79 -5.13 -0.59 -10.07
C GLY A 79 -4.28 -1.73 -9.52
N TYR A 80 -3.10 -1.41 -8.96
CA TYR A 80 -2.27 -2.38 -8.25
C TYR A 80 -2.73 -2.45 -6.79
N GLU A 81 -3.20 -3.59 -6.33
CA GLU A 81 -3.66 -3.75 -4.97
C GLU A 81 -2.56 -4.34 -4.07
N VAL A 82 -2.25 -3.63 -3.00
CA VAL A 82 -1.48 -4.13 -1.86
C VAL A 82 -2.46 -4.78 -0.91
N GLN A 83 -2.42 -6.10 -0.86
CA GLN A 83 -3.35 -6.89 -0.05
C GLN A 83 -3.13 -6.70 1.45
N LEU A 84 -4.22 -6.62 2.18
CA LEU A 84 -4.29 -6.66 3.64
C LEU A 84 -5.22 -7.81 4.04
N CYS A 85 -4.65 -8.96 4.35
CA CYS A 85 -5.34 -10.17 4.80
C CYS A 85 -4.41 -10.97 5.70
N ASN A 86 -4.62 -10.89 7.03
CA ASN A 86 -3.74 -11.60 7.98
C ASN A 86 -4.15 -13.07 8.11
N THR A 87 -5.33 -13.32 8.69
CA THR A 87 -5.87 -14.66 8.96
C THR A 87 -7.13 -14.98 8.15
N GLY A 88 -7.60 -14.06 7.28
CA GLY A 88 -8.74 -14.28 6.39
C GLY A 88 -8.51 -15.43 5.40
N ASP A 89 -9.56 -15.80 4.67
CA ASP A 89 -9.54 -16.99 3.81
C ASP A 89 -8.80 -16.79 2.47
N ASP A 90 -8.53 -15.52 2.07
CA ASP A 90 -7.77 -15.27 0.83
C ASP A 90 -6.37 -15.90 0.95
N ALA A 91 -5.97 -16.59 -0.11
CA ALA A 91 -4.67 -17.21 -0.21
C ALA A 91 -3.52 -16.23 -0.41
N GLN A 92 -3.81 -14.98 -0.78
CA GLN A 92 -2.86 -13.88 -0.90
C GLN A 92 -2.91 -13.04 0.37
N LYS A 93 -1.84 -13.11 1.17
CA LYS A 93 -1.78 -12.48 2.49
C LYS A 93 -1.24 -11.06 2.44
N THR A 94 -1.31 -10.37 3.59
CA THR A 94 -0.79 -9.01 3.78
C THR A 94 0.59 -8.82 3.17
N GLY A 95 0.71 -7.83 2.31
CA GLY A 95 1.93 -7.51 1.58
C GLY A 95 2.04 -8.17 0.21
N SER A 96 1.06 -8.96 -0.24
CA SER A 96 0.98 -9.39 -1.63
C SER A 96 0.72 -8.19 -2.55
N LEU A 97 1.26 -8.23 -3.76
CA LEU A 97 0.73 -7.49 -4.91
C LEU A 97 -0.34 -8.36 -5.55
N TYR A 98 -1.61 -8.07 -5.26
CA TYR A 98 -2.74 -8.93 -5.55
C TYR A 98 -2.80 -9.30 -7.04
N ASN A 99 -2.90 -10.61 -7.33
CA ASN A 99 -2.87 -11.20 -8.67
C ASN A 99 -1.57 -11.04 -9.48
N PHE A 100 -0.53 -10.41 -8.92
CA PHE A 100 0.78 -10.26 -9.58
C PHE A 100 1.89 -11.02 -8.85
N GLN A 101 2.08 -10.77 -7.56
CA GLN A 101 3.09 -11.46 -6.75
C GLN A 101 2.54 -11.78 -5.36
N LYS A 102 2.35 -13.07 -5.11
CA LYS A 102 1.72 -13.60 -3.90
C LYS A 102 2.70 -13.70 -2.73
N VAL A 103 2.23 -13.30 -1.55
CA VAL A 103 2.76 -13.65 -0.24
C VAL A 103 1.78 -14.63 0.40
N THR A 104 2.24 -15.79 0.85
CA THR A 104 1.37 -16.89 1.31
C THR A 104 1.12 -16.89 2.80
N GLU A 105 1.94 -16.17 3.58
CA GLU A 105 1.84 -16.10 5.02
C GLU A 105 1.97 -14.65 5.49
N SER A 106 1.06 -14.20 6.36
CA SER A 106 1.18 -12.92 7.02
C SER A 106 2.06 -13.04 8.26
N ALA A 107 3.04 -12.14 8.38
CA ALA A 107 3.81 -11.97 9.61
C ALA A 107 3.11 -11.05 10.63
N ILE A 108 1.91 -10.56 10.29
CA ILE A 108 1.16 -9.60 11.10
C ILE A 108 0.01 -10.35 11.79
N ALA A 109 -0.08 -10.20 13.11
CA ALA A 109 -1.22 -10.70 13.86
C ALA A 109 -2.45 -9.79 13.64
N ASP A 110 -3.63 -10.36 13.82
CA ASP A 110 -4.88 -9.61 13.78
C ASP A 110 -4.89 -8.52 14.85
N ASP A 111 -5.58 -7.43 14.57
CA ASP A 111 -5.73 -6.26 15.45
C ASP A 111 -4.40 -5.57 15.82
N GLN A 112 -3.30 -5.90 15.18
CA GLN A 112 -2.00 -5.26 15.37
C GLN A 112 -1.72 -4.22 14.26
N TRP A 113 -1.15 -3.10 14.68
CA TRP A 113 -0.67 -2.10 13.73
C TRP A 113 0.56 -2.59 12.98
N SER A 114 0.53 -2.45 11.67
CA SER A 114 1.67 -2.72 10.80
C SER A 114 1.92 -1.56 9.84
N LYS A 115 3.19 -1.31 9.54
CA LYS A 115 3.60 -0.26 8.62
C LYS A 115 3.75 -0.81 7.21
N GLN A 116 2.91 -0.31 6.32
CA GLN A 116 3.04 -0.54 4.88
C GLN A 116 3.92 0.55 4.29
N THR A 117 4.94 0.17 3.53
CA THR A 117 5.75 1.09 2.73
C THR A 117 5.76 0.57 1.31
N VAL A 118 5.27 1.37 0.39
CA VAL A 118 5.09 0.97 -1.00
C VAL A 118 5.75 2.00 -1.90
N ALA A 119 6.44 1.56 -2.95
CA ALA A 119 6.89 2.43 -4.02
C ALA A 119 6.37 1.94 -5.37
N VAL A 120 5.92 2.88 -6.19
CA VAL A 120 5.59 2.63 -7.60
C VAL A 120 6.42 3.60 -8.43
N ILE A 121 7.34 3.08 -9.24
CA ILE A 121 8.28 3.86 -10.03
C ILE A 121 8.35 3.27 -11.45
N GLY A 122 7.82 3.99 -12.43
CA GLY A 122 7.60 3.44 -13.75
C GLY A 122 6.73 2.19 -13.68
N ASN A 123 7.28 1.06 -14.07
CA ASN A 123 6.62 -0.25 -14.01
C ASN A 123 7.08 -1.13 -12.85
N ARG A 124 7.85 -0.60 -11.89
CA ARG A 124 8.34 -1.35 -10.75
C ARG A 124 7.52 -1.06 -9.51
N ILE A 125 7.04 -2.10 -8.86
CA ILE A 125 6.26 -2.03 -7.63
C ILE A 125 7.06 -2.70 -6.50
N LEU A 126 7.27 -1.96 -5.41
CA LEU A 126 7.93 -2.45 -4.20
C LEU A 126 6.93 -2.41 -3.05
N ILE A 127 6.84 -3.50 -2.29
CA ILE A 127 6.00 -3.56 -1.08
C ILE A 127 6.86 -4.05 0.08
N GLN A 128 6.88 -3.28 1.15
CA GLN A 128 7.58 -3.58 2.39
C GLN A 128 6.59 -3.48 3.56
N VAL A 129 6.56 -4.49 4.40
CA VAL A 129 5.75 -4.55 5.62
C VAL A 129 6.67 -4.61 6.83
N ASN A 130 6.51 -3.69 7.77
CA ASN A 130 7.36 -3.56 8.98
C ASN A 130 8.87 -3.63 8.68
N GLY A 131 9.32 -3.01 7.58
CA GLY A 131 10.72 -2.98 7.17
C GLY A 131 11.19 -4.17 6.35
N LYS A 132 10.41 -5.26 6.25
CA LYS A 132 10.73 -6.43 5.43
C LYS A 132 10.20 -6.24 4.02
N LEU A 133 11.09 -6.24 3.01
CA LEU A 133 10.70 -6.21 1.60
C LEU A 133 10.08 -7.56 1.21
N LEU A 134 8.82 -7.55 0.81
CA LEU A 134 8.05 -8.75 0.42
C LEU A 134 7.87 -8.85 -1.09
N VAL A 135 7.71 -7.71 -1.77
CA VAL A 135 7.49 -7.64 -3.21
C VAL A 135 8.50 -6.68 -3.84
N ASP A 136 9.07 -7.11 -4.96
CA ASP A 136 9.91 -6.33 -5.86
C ASP A 136 9.55 -6.80 -7.27
N TYR A 137 8.49 -6.22 -7.84
CA TYR A 137 7.83 -6.71 -9.04
C TYR A 137 8.00 -5.72 -10.20
N PRO A 138 8.63 -6.13 -11.31
CA PRO A 138 8.65 -5.38 -12.56
C PRO A 138 7.45 -5.79 -13.41
N ASP A 139 6.44 -4.95 -13.49
CA ASP A 139 5.30 -5.17 -14.39
C ASP A 139 5.69 -4.84 -15.83
N LYS A 140 6.01 -5.86 -16.61
CA LYS A 140 6.49 -5.70 -18.00
C LYS A 140 5.44 -5.08 -18.91
N GLU A 141 4.16 -5.29 -18.60
CA GLU A 141 3.04 -4.77 -19.37
C GLU A 141 2.71 -3.31 -19.04
N SER A 142 3.27 -2.78 -17.93
CA SER A 142 2.95 -1.43 -17.44
C SER A 142 1.44 -1.22 -17.32
N THR A 143 0.75 -2.17 -16.69
CA THR A 143 -0.72 -2.31 -16.65
C THR A 143 -1.41 -1.03 -16.19
N TYR A 144 -0.87 -0.39 -15.14
CA TYR A 144 -1.40 0.86 -14.62
C TYR A 144 -0.28 1.90 -14.51
N THR A 145 -0.47 3.09 -15.12
CA THR A 145 0.59 4.11 -15.24
C THR A 145 0.40 5.29 -14.31
N GLU A 146 -0.83 5.65 -13.97
CA GLU A 146 -1.20 6.78 -13.12
C GLU A 146 -2.59 6.55 -12.54
N GLY A 147 -2.87 7.11 -11.37
CA GLY A 147 -4.18 7.06 -10.74
C GLY A 147 -4.14 7.44 -9.26
N TYR A 148 -5.26 7.27 -8.60
CA TYR A 148 -5.46 7.61 -7.19
C TYR A 148 -4.86 6.53 -6.27
N ILE A 149 -4.74 6.88 -4.99
CA ILE A 149 -4.60 5.89 -3.93
C ILE A 149 -6.01 5.61 -3.41
N ALA A 150 -6.42 4.35 -3.40
CA ALA A 150 -7.72 3.99 -2.83
C ALA A 150 -7.55 2.99 -1.68
N PHE A 151 -8.25 3.23 -0.58
CA PHE A 151 -8.37 2.29 0.53
C PHE A 151 -9.64 1.48 0.38
N GLN A 152 -9.55 0.18 0.61
CA GLN A 152 -10.67 -0.73 0.48
C GLN A 152 -11.28 -1.04 1.85
N GLN A 153 -12.60 -0.93 1.96
CA GLN A 153 -13.43 -1.66 2.91
C GLN A 153 -14.05 -2.83 2.16
N HIS A 154 -13.65 -4.06 2.52
CA HIS A 154 -13.98 -5.22 1.67
C HIS A 154 -15.42 -5.71 1.87
N ASP A 155 -15.86 -5.91 3.12
CA ASP A 155 -17.16 -6.47 3.44
C ASP A 155 -17.60 -6.17 4.87
N GLN A 156 -18.81 -6.59 5.25
CA GLN A 156 -19.39 -6.38 6.58
C GLN A 156 -18.60 -7.02 7.73
N ALA A 157 -17.83 -8.07 7.47
CA ALA A 157 -17.05 -8.76 8.49
C ALA A 157 -15.68 -8.09 8.72
N SER A 158 -15.25 -7.29 7.75
CA SER A 158 -13.95 -6.60 7.78
C SER A 158 -14.05 -5.27 8.51
N GLN A 159 -13.04 -4.97 9.32
CA GLN A 159 -12.80 -3.65 9.89
C GLN A 159 -11.33 -3.30 9.72
N VAL A 160 -11.06 -2.25 8.97
CA VAL A 160 -9.72 -1.76 8.71
C VAL A 160 -9.53 -0.36 9.26
N ASN A 161 -8.38 -0.10 9.85
CA ASN A 161 -8.00 1.23 10.30
C ASN A 161 -6.68 1.65 9.65
N PHE A 162 -6.59 2.93 9.29
CA PHE A 162 -5.38 3.56 8.75
C PHE A 162 -5.00 4.78 9.58
N LYS A 163 -3.70 5.01 9.75
CA LYS A 163 -3.15 6.25 10.32
C LYS A 163 -1.76 6.53 9.75
N ASN A 164 -1.22 7.71 10.07
CA ASN A 164 0.11 8.12 9.61
C ASN A 164 0.30 7.98 8.10
N VAL A 165 -0.78 8.24 7.35
CA VAL A 165 -0.80 8.12 5.89
C VAL A 165 -0.07 9.29 5.29
N ARG A 166 1.03 9.00 4.60
CA ARG A 166 1.85 10.02 3.93
C ARG A 166 2.38 9.53 2.60
N ILE A 167 2.55 10.46 1.68
CA ILE A 167 3.03 10.19 0.34
C ILE A 167 4.21 11.09 0.01
N LYS A 168 5.13 10.57 -0.79
CA LYS A 168 6.22 11.31 -1.42
C LYS A 168 6.11 11.10 -2.93
N PRO A 169 5.56 12.04 -3.69
CA PRO A 169 5.65 12.03 -5.14
C PRO A 169 7.12 12.05 -5.57
N LEU A 170 7.39 11.33 -6.64
CA LEU A 170 8.73 11.20 -7.22
C LEU A 170 8.72 11.79 -8.64
N PRO A 171 9.91 12.18 -9.17
CA PRO A 171 10.02 12.66 -10.53
C PRO A 171 9.51 11.66 -11.58
N ASP A 172 9.11 12.16 -12.74
CA ASP A 172 8.76 11.32 -13.89
C ASP A 172 9.99 10.64 -14.49
N ASP A 173 11.17 11.27 -14.40
CA ASP A 173 12.44 10.63 -14.76
C ASP A 173 12.74 9.47 -13.81
N ILE A 174 12.81 8.27 -14.36
CA ILE A 174 12.93 7.03 -13.58
C ILE A 174 14.28 6.96 -12.85
N ALA A 175 15.37 7.44 -13.45
CA ALA A 175 16.68 7.40 -12.81
C ALA A 175 16.71 8.34 -11.59
N ALA A 176 16.13 9.53 -11.70
CA ALA A 176 15.96 10.46 -10.58
C ALA A 176 15.04 9.88 -9.51
N ALA A 177 13.91 9.24 -9.90
CA ALA A 177 12.96 8.62 -8.99
C ALA A 177 13.57 7.47 -8.16
N LEU A 178 14.52 6.73 -8.73
CA LEU A 178 15.23 5.64 -8.05
C LEU A 178 16.32 6.13 -7.09
N THR A 179 16.72 7.41 -7.17
CA THR A 179 17.79 7.97 -6.34
C THR A 179 17.41 7.99 -4.88
N GLY A 180 18.22 7.36 -4.04
CA GLY A 180 18.01 7.30 -2.58
C GLY A 180 16.91 6.35 -2.14
N LEU A 181 16.38 5.53 -3.03
CA LEU A 181 15.32 4.56 -2.73
C LEU A 181 15.77 3.54 -1.66
N GLU A 182 17.05 3.19 -1.63
CA GLU A 182 17.65 2.31 -0.61
C GLU A 182 17.56 2.86 0.84
N LYS A 183 17.38 4.17 1.00
CA LYS A 183 17.14 4.78 2.33
C LYS A 183 15.75 4.43 2.87
N VAL A 184 14.81 4.13 1.99
CA VAL A 184 13.43 3.75 2.34
C VAL A 184 13.27 2.24 2.30
N PHE A 185 13.98 1.57 1.38
CA PHE A 185 14.00 0.12 1.19
C PHE A 185 15.42 -0.43 1.34
N PRO A 186 15.93 -0.62 2.56
CA PRO A 186 17.33 -1.03 2.81
C PRO A 186 17.72 -2.35 2.13
N ALA A 187 16.79 -3.28 1.98
CA ALA A 187 17.02 -4.56 1.30
C ALA A 187 17.49 -4.41 -0.15
N LEU A 188 17.23 -3.26 -0.79
CA LEU A 188 17.74 -3.00 -2.15
C LEU A 188 19.24 -2.75 -2.17
N ALA A 189 19.82 -2.24 -1.09
CA ALA A 189 21.27 -2.06 -0.97
C ALA A 189 21.99 -3.41 -0.79
N GLU A 190 21.36 -4.36 -0.10
CA GLU A 190 21.91 -5.71 0.12
C GLU A 190 21.96 -6.51 -1.18
N LYS A 191 20.96 -6.39 -2.05
CA LYS A 191 20.92 -7.04 -3.37
C LYS A 191 22.00 -6.54 -4.34
N LYS A 192 22.61 -5.38 -4.09
CA LYS A 192 23.69 -4.80 -4.91
C LYS A 192 25.08 -5.26 -4.48
N LYS A 193 25.23 -5.93 -3.33
CA LYS A 193 26.54 -6.46 -2.91
C LYS A 193 26.87 -7.72 -3.72
N PRO A 194 28.07 -7.80 -4.34
CA PRO A 194 28.49 -9.03 -4.98
C PRO A 194 28.49 -10.17 -3.96
N ALA A 195 28.09 -11.37 -4.40
CA ALA A 195 28.21 -12.55 -3.56
C ALA A 195 29.63 -12.71 -3.06
N ALA A 196 29.82 -12.94 -1.77
CA ALA A 196 31.14 -13.20 -1.23
C ALA A 196 31.75 -14.41 -1.96
N PRO A 197 33.04 -14.38 -2.33
CA PRO A 197 33.68 -15.52 -3.00
C PRO A 197 33.53 -16.76 -2.12
N SER A 198 33.04 -17.85 -2.73
CA SER A 198 32.97 -19.16 -2.06
C SER A 198 34.37 -19.52 -1.60
N LYS A 199 34.52 -19.88 -0.30
CA LYS A 199 35.80 -20.41 0.20
C LYS A 199 36.17 -21.63 -0.62
N PRO A 200 37.40 -21.73 -1.11
CA PRO A 200 37.83 -22.96 -1.74
C PRO A 200 37.86 -24.08 -0.68
N ASN A 201 37.32 -25.23 -1.06
CA ASN A 201 37.41 -26.47 -0.26
C ASN A 201 38.86 -26.93 -0.15
#